data_9602f1c233c8439a983c36e9a302586c
#
_entry.id   9602f1c233c8439a983c36e9a302586c
#
_cell.length_a   1.000
_cell.length_b   1.000
_cell.length_c   1.000
_cell.angle_alpha   90.00
_cell.angle_beta   90.00
_cell.angle_gamma   90.00
#
_symmetry.space_group_name_H-M   'P 1'
#
loop_
_entity.id
_entity.type
_entity.pdbx_description
1 polymer ?
#
loop_
_entity_poly.entity_id
_entity_poly.type
_entity_poly.pdbx_seq_one_letter_code
_entity_poly.pdbx_strand_id
1 'polypeptide(L)'
;GEKNLADGAAVDAMRYRLSTVNFNGTVVIGEGEKDKAPMLYNGENVGDGSGPSLDVAVDPIDGTRLTALGMDNALSVIAVADGGTMFDPSAVFYMEKLVTGPEAAEFVDLRLPVKQNLHLVAKAKGKKVSELTVCVLDRPRHAKLIQEIRDAGARTRIILDGDVAGAIAACRENTGVDL
;
A
#
# COMPACT_ATOMS: atom_id res chain seq x y z
N GLY A 1 -4.33 -18.26 12.74
CA GLY A 1 -5.67 -18.32 12.14
C GLY A 1 -5.63 -18.80 10.71
N GLU A 2 -6.78 -19.15 10.16
CA GLU A 2 -6.89 -19.56 8.76
C GLU A 2 -6.95 -18.31 7.86
N LYS A 3 -5.91 -18.10 7.06
CA LYS A 3 -5.75 -16.94 6.17
C LYS A 3 -6.96 -16.76 5.24
N ASN A 4 -7.39 -17.81 4.56
CA ASN A 4 -8.46 -17.76 3.57
C ASN A 4 -9.85 -17.46 4.19
N LEU A 5 -10.09 -17.89 5.43
CA LEU A 5 -11.35 -17.55 6.13
C LEU A 5 -11.41 -16.09 6.53
N ALA A 6 -10.29 -15.53 7.00
CA ALA A 6 -10.23 -14.12 7.37
C ALA A 6 -10.41 -13.22 6.14
N ASP A 7 -9.74 -13.57 5.05
CA ASP A 7 -9.81 -12.86 3.77
C ASP A 7 -11.24 -12.88 3.21
N GLY A 8 -11.86 -14.05 3.11
CA GLY A 8 -13.25 -14.17 2.67
C GLY A 8 -14.24 -13.39 3.51
N ALA A 9 -14.11 -13.44 4.84
CA ALA A 9 -14.98 -12.67 5.74
C ALA A 9 -14.83 -11.15 5.57
N ALA A 10 -13.61 -10.68 5.33
CA ALA A 10 -13.35 -9.26 5.08
C ALA A 10 -13.91 -8.79 3.74
N VAL A 11 -13.76 -9.61 2.69
CA VAL A 11 -14.34 -9.36 1.35
C VAL A 11 -15.87 -9.25 1.45
N ASP A 12 -16.53 -10.22 2.10
CA ASP A 12 -17.98 -10.23 2.29
C ASP A 12 -18.49 -9.00 3.05
N ALA A 13 -17.79 -8.64 4.14
CA ALA A 13 -18.16 -7.49 4.96
C ALA A 13 -17.97 -6.17 4.19
N MET A 14 -16.87 -6.01 3.48
CA MET A 14 -16.60 -4.82 2.67
C MET A 14 -17.62 -4.67 1.54
N ARG A 15 -17.89 -5.73 0.78
CA ARG A 15 -18.87 -5.74 -0.29
C ARG A 15 -20.28 -5.37 0.22
N TYR A 16 -20.69 -5.97 1.34
CA TYR A 16 -21.96 -5.64 1.97
C TYR A 16 -22.04 -4.15 2.35
N ARG A 17 -20.99 -3.60 2.94
CA ARG A 17 -20.96 -2.18 3.31
C ARG A 17 -20.99 -1.27 2.10
N LEU A 18 -20.22 -1.57 1.07
CA LEU A 18 -20.23 -0.79 -0.18
C LEU A 18 -21.63 -0.76 -0.81
N SER A 19 -22.36 -1.88 -0.82
CA SER A 19 -23.71 -1.93 -1.40
C SER A 19 -24.74 -1.02 -0.70
N THR A 20 -24.43 -0.49 0.48
CA THR A 20 -25.29 0.42 1.24
C THR A 20 -24.93 1.90 1.06
N VAL A 21 -23.91 2.21 0.28
CA VAL A 21 -23.43 3.58 0.07
C VAL A 21 -23.95 4.12 -1.27
N ASN A 22 -24.42 5.37 -1.24
CA ASN A 22 -24.99 6.04 -2.41
C ASN A 22 -23.89 6.46 -3.41
N PHE A 23 -23.55 5.57 -4.32
CA PHE A 23 -22.68 5.80 -5.47
C PHE A 23 -22.83 4.69 -6.51
N ASN A 24 -22.43 4.95 -7.74
CA ASN A 24 -22.31 3.98 -8.82
C ASN A 24 -20.82 3.73 -9.09
N GLY A 25 -20.26 2.72 -8.44
CA GLY A 25 -18.83 2.43 -8.45
C GLY A 25 -18.44 1.26 -9.33
N THR A 26 -17.23 1.31 -9.84
CA THR A 26 -16.57 0.19 -10.50
C THR A 26 -15.25 -0.12 -9.79
N VAL A 27 -15.04 -1.36 -9.40
CA VAL A 27 -13.76 -1.81 -8.84
C VAL A 27 -12.73 -1.84 -9.97
N VAL A 28 -11.73 -0.93 -9.91
CA VAL A 28 -10.61 -0.88 -10.86
C VAL A 28 -9.43 -1.69 -10.34
N ILE A 29 -9.20 -1.62 -9.03
CA ILE A 29 -8.16 -2.40 -8.34
C ILE A 29 -8.84 -3.19 -7.21
N GLY A 30 -8.90 -4.50 -7.34
CA GLY A 30 -9.59 -5.38 -6.40
C GLY A 30 -8.82 -6.68 -6.15
N GLU A 31 -9.57 -7.73 -5.76
CA GLU A 31 -9.02 -9.05 -5.40
C GLU A 31 -8.51 -9.88 -6.60
N GLY A 32 -8.49 -9.31 -7.80
CA GLY A 32 -8.03 -9.96 -9.01
C GLY A 32 -9.11 -10.12 -10.08
N GLU A 33 -8.90 -11.09 -10.98
CA GLU A 33 -9.81 -11.34 -12.11
C GLU A 33 -11.08 -12.08 -11.65
N LYS A 34 -12.21 -11.82 -12.32
CA LYS A 34 -13.53 -12.37 -12.01
C LYS A 34 -13.57 -13.88 -11.76
N ASP A 35 -12.84 -14.65 -12.56
CA ASP A 35 -12.85 -16.13 -12.46
C ASP A 35 -11.97 -16.66 -11.32
N LYS A 36 -11.13 -15.80 -10.72
CA LYS A 36 -10.20 -16.15 -9.63
C LYS A 36 -10.59 -15.52 -8.30
N ALA A 37 -11.37 -14.44 -8.36
CA ALA A 37 -11.86 -13.71 -7.20
C ALA A 37 -13.40 -13.58 -7.31
N PRO A 38 -14.18 -14.33 -6.54
CA PRO A 38 -15.65 -14.34 -6.65
C PRO A 38 -16.30 -13.03 -6.22
N MET A 39 -15.60 -12.18 -5.50
CA MET A 39 -16.11 -10.88 -5.02
C MET A 39 -15.02 -9.81 -5.05
N LEU A 40 -15.44 -8.55 -5.24
CA LEU A 40 -14.55 -7.37 -5.36
C LEU A 40 -13.46 -7.56 -6.43
N TYR A 41 -13.83 -8.23 -7.51
CA TYR A 41 -12.94 -8.42 -8.67
C TYR A 41 -12.89 -7.16 -9.56
N ASN A 42 -11.84 -7.04 -10.34
CA ASN A 42 -11.69 -5.93 -11.29
C ASN A 42 -12.86 -5.92 -12.28
N GLY A 43 -13.57 -4.78 -12.36
CA GLY A 43 -14.79 -4.59 -13.15
C GLY A 43 -16.09 -4.89 -12.42
N GLU A 44 -16.07 -5.30 -11.15
CA GLU A 44 -17.30 -5.47 -10.35
C GLU A 44 -17.95 -4.12 -10.06
N ASN A 45 -19.27 -4.05 -10.21
CA ASN A 45 -20.04 -2.88 -9.80
C ASN A 45 -20.33 -2.92 -8.31
N VAL A 46 -20.11 -1.80 -7.64
CA VAL A 46 -20.31 -1.61 -6.20
C VAL A 46 -21.04 -0.30 -5.93
N GLY A 47 -21.57 -0.15 -4.72
CA GLY A 47 -22.47 0.94 -4.36
C GLY A 47 -23.94 0.50 -4.51
N ASP A 48 -24.88 1.41 -4.24
CA ASP A 48 -26.31 1.16 -4.42
C ASP A 48 -26.80 1.40 -5.86
N GLY A 49 -25.88 1.77 -6.76
CA GLY A 49 -26.14 2.07 -8.17
C GLY A 49 -26.71 3.46 -8.44
N SER A 50 -26.78 4.31 -7.42
CA SER A 50 -27.23 5.71 -7.53
C SER A 50 -26.10 6.67 -7.13
N GLY A 51 -26.28 7.97 -7.38
CA GLY A 51 -25.26 8.97 -7.03
C GLY A 51 -24.09 9.08 -8.02
N PRO A 52 -22.91 9.55 -7.57
CA PRO A 52 -21.77 9.81 -8.47
C PRO A 52 -21.16 8.52 -9.02
N SER A 53 -20.62 8.61 -10.25
CA SER A 53 -19.81 7.54 -10.83
C SER A 53 -18.41 7.60 -10.25
N LEU A 54 -17.95 6.50 -9.66
CA LEU A 54 -16.65 6.42 -8.97
C LEU A 54 -15.86 5.18 -9.39
N ASP A 55 -14.55 5.34 -9.52
CA ASP A 55 -13.59 4.24 -9.54
C ASP A 55 -13.20 3.86 -8.11
N VAL A 56 -13.06 2.58 -7.85
CA VAL A 56 -12.80 2.04 -6.53
C VAL A 56 -11.58 1.12 -6.55
N ALA A 57 -10.66 1.34 -5.62
CA ALA A 57 -9.59 0.42 -5.30
C ALA A 57 -9.79 -0.14 -3.90
N VAL A 58 -9.68 -1.45 -3.74
CA VAL A 58 -9.88 -2.13 -2.46
C VAL A 58 -8.77 -3.14 -2.18
N ASP A 59 -8.42 -3.26 -0.92
CA ASP A 59 -7.73 -4.40 -0.32
C ASP A 59 -8.42 -4.69 1.01
N PRO A 60 -9.27 -5.72 1.08
CA PRO A 60 -10.01 -6.05 2.29
C PRO A 60 -9.13 -6.38 3.49
N ILE A 61 -7.96 -7.00 3.26
CA ILE A 61 -6.93 -7.19 4.28
C ILE A 61 -5.53 -7.01 3.67
N ASP A 62 -5.03 -5.76 3.64
CA ASP A 62 -3.60 -5.50 3.44
C ASP A 62 -2.82 -6.06 4.64
N GLY A 63 -2.10 -7.14 4.42
CA GLY A 63 -1.44 -7.89 5.47
C GLY A 63 -2.19 -9.13 5.95
N THR A 64 -2.74 -9.96 5.06
CA THR A 64 -3.38 -11.23 5.40
C THR A 64 -2.49 -12.15 6.23
N ARG A 65 -1.18 -12.14 6.00
CA ARG A 65 -0.21 -12.89 6.82
C ARG A 65 -0.14 -12.37 8.25
N LEU A 66 -0.18 -11.04 8.45
CA LEU A 66 -0.19 -10.43 9.78
C LEU A 66 -1.45 -10.85 10.54
N THR A 67 -2.61 -10.77 9.91
CA THR A 67 -3.89 -11.21 10.49
C THR A 67 -3.85 -12.69 10.89
N ALA A 68 -3.34 -13.57 10.03
CA ALA A 68 -3.26 -14.99 10.30
C ALA A 68 -2.33 -15.32 11.47
N LEU A 69 -1.28 -14.52 11.69
CA LEU A 69 -0.31 -14.67 12.78
C LEU A 69 -0.72 -13.90 14.05
N GLY A 70 -1.81 -13.12 14.04
CA GLY A 70 -2.22 -12.28 15.16
C GLY A 70 -1.25 -11.12 15.41
N MET A 71 -0.64 -10.60 14.36
CA MET A 71 0.29 -9.48 14.41
C MET A 71 -0.43 -8.17 14.11
N ASP A 72 0.15 -7.06 14.58
CA ASP A 72 -0.36 -5.71 14.35
C ASP A 72 -0.13 -5.23 12.90
N ASN A 73 -0.82 -4.12 12.55
CA ASN A 73 -0.69 -3.34 11.32
C ASN A 73 -1.27 -3.98 10.04
N ALA A 74 -2.16 -4.98 10.15
CA ALA A 74 -3.05 -5.31 9.05
C ALA A 74 -4.12 -4.21 8.92
N LEU A 75 -4.40 -3.79 7.68
CA LEU A 75 -5.39 -2.75 7.36
C LEU A 75 -6.47 -3.29 6.43
N SER A 76 -7.66 -2.71 6.50
CA SER A 76 -8.66 -2.78 5.44
C SER A 76 -8.60 -1.45 4.68
N VAL A 77 -8.40 -1.50 3.37
CA VAL A 77 -8.09 -0.33 2.56
C VAL A 77 -9.13 -0.13 1.48
N ILE A 78 -9.58 1.11 1.32
CA ILE A 78 -10.39 1.56 0.20
C ILE A 78 -9.89 2.93 -0.27
N ALA A 79 -9.79 3.10 -1.59
CA ALA A 79 -9.59 4.39 -2.23
C ALA A 79 -10.65 4.59 -3.31
N VAL A 80 -11.09 5.83 -3.47
CA VAL A 80 -12.08 6.20 -4.48
C VAL A 80 -11.60 7.41 -5.27
N ALA A 81 -11.94 7.45 -6.55
CA ALA A 81 -11.67 8.56 -7.45
C ALA A 81 -12.87 8.78 -8.38
N ASP A 82 -12.91 9.89 -9.10
CA ASP A 82 -13.93 10.13 -10.11
C ASP A 82 -13.89 9.02 -11.17
N GLY A 83 -15.05 8.62 -11.66
CA GLY A 83 -15.19 7.51 -12.61
C GLY A 83 -14.33 7.70 -13.87
N GLY A 84 -13.56 6.68 -14.23
CA GLY A 84 -12.64 6.65 -15.37
C GLY A 84 -11.31 7.39 -15.15
N THR A 85 -10.96 7.77 -13.93
CA THR A 85 -9.69 8.48 -13.64
C THR A 85 -8.64 7.63 -12.96
N MET A 86 -9.00 6.49 -12.38
CA MET A 86 -8.06 5.61 -11.71
C MET A 86 -7.23 4.82 -12.73
N PHE A 87 -5.92 4.71 -12.48
CA PHE A 87 -5.02 3.92 -13.32
C PHE A 87 -5.44 2.44 -13.32
N ASP A 88 -5.58 1.85 -14.52
CA ASP A 88 -5.82 0.42 -14.68
C ASP A 88 -4.50 -0.37 -14.53
N PRO A 89 -4.34 -1.18 -13.47
CA PRO A 89 -3.13 -1.93 -13.20
C PRO A 89 -3.05 -3.29 -13.92
N SER A 90 -3.98 -3.62 -14.79
CA SER A 90 -4.10 -4.96 -15.40
C SER A 90 -2.85 -5.43 -16.14
N ALA A 91 -2.05 -4.51 -16.68
CA ALA A 91 -0.77 -4.78 -17.32
C ALA A 91 0.44 -4.78 -16.38
N VAL A 92 0.24 -4.51 -15.08
CA VAL A 92 1.32 -4.31 -14.10
C VAL A 92 1.14 -5.27 -12.93
N PHE A 93 2.15 -6.10 -12.65
CA PHE A 93 2.08 -7.05 -11.53
C PHE A 93 2.71 -6.49 -10.25
N TYR A 94 3.87 -5.84 -10.36
CA TYR A 94 4.53 -5.12 -9.27
C TYR A 94 4.96 -3.73 -9.73
N MET A 95 4.94 -2.79 -8.80
CA MET A 95 5.42 -1.42 -9.01
C MET A 95 6.51 -1.09 -8.01
N GLU A 96 7.52 -0.35 -8.46
CA GLU A 96 8.47 0.29 -7.56
C GLU A 96 7.78 1.48 -6.89
N LYS A 97 7.92 1.58 -5.58
CA LYS A 97 7.30 2.62 -4.76
C LYS A 97 8.34 3.28 -3.88
N LEU A 98 8.27 4.60 -3.79
CA LEU A 98 9.09 5.41 -2.90
C LEU A 98 8.17 6.42 -2.22
N VAL A 99 8.07 6.32 -0.91
CA VAL A 99 7.18 7.14 -0.09
C VAL A 99 7.97 7.83 0.99
N THR A 100 7.72 9.12 1.21
CA THR A 100 8.34 9.92 2.27
C THR A 100 7.38 11.03 2.69
N GLY A 101 7.68 11.71 3.78
CA GLY A 101 6.92 12.88 4.24
C GLY A 101 7.00 14.06 3.27
N PRO A 102 6.06 15.03 3.39
CA PRO A 102 5.95 16.15 2.46
C PRO A 102 7.22 17.00 2.39
N GLU A 103 8.00 17.07 3.45
CA GLU A 103 9.26 17.82 3.52
C GLU A 103 10.33 17.31 2.57
N ALA A 104 10.26 16.06 2.15
CA ALA A 104 11.24 15.44 1.24
C ALA A 104 10.65 15.02 -0.10
N ALA A 105 9.34 15.03 -0.27
CA ALA A 105 8.65 14.48 -1.43
C ALA A 105 9.10 15.07 -2.78
N GLU A 106 9.41 16.37 -2.82
CA GLU A 106 9.86 17.04 -4.05
C GLU A 106 11.33 16.74 -4.43
N PHE A 107 12.11 16.17 -3.52
CA PHE A 107 13.54 15.95 -3.73
C PHE A 107 13.89 14.52 -4.13
N VAL A 108 13.01 13.57 -3.87
CA VAL A 108 13.25 12.14 -4.15
C VAL A 108 12.76 11.73 -5.54
N ASP A 109 13.43 10.75 -6.14
CA ASP A 109 13.04 10.21 -7.43
C ASP A 109 13.43 8.72 -7.49
N LEU A 110 12.52 7.86 -7.94
CA LEU A 110 12.76 6.42 -8.13
C LEU A 110 13.94 6.11 -9.06
N ARG A 111 14.25 7.03 -9.98
CA ARG A 111 15.38 6.89 -10.92
C ARG A 111 16.74 7.15 -10.29
N LEU A 112 16.78 7.76 -9.11
CA LEU A 112 18.02 8.02 -8.39
C LEU A 112 18.47 6.76 -7.63
N PRO A 113 19.81 6.59 -7.45
CA PRO A 113 20.35 5.55 -6.57
C PRO A 113 19.80 5.68 -5.15
N VAL A 114 19.59 4.54 -4.47
CA VAL A 114 19.08 4.48 -3.08
C VAL A 114 19.87 5.42 -2.15
N LYS A 115 21.20 5.37 -2.20
CA LYS A 115 22.06 6.23 -1.40
C LYS A 115 21.79 7.71 -1.63
N GLN A 116 21.49 8.13 -2.85
CA GLN A 116 21.23 9.53 -3.18
C GLN A 116 19.87 9.96 -2.60
N ASN A 117 18.82 9.16 -2.78
CA ASN A 117 17.51 9.42 -2.16
C ASN A 117 17.63 9.55 -0.63
N LEU A 118 18.37 8.65 0.03
CA LEU A 118 18.59 8.73 1.48
C LEU A 118 19.28 10.03 1.91
N HIS A 119 20.26 10.51 1.16
CA HIS A 119 20.90 11.79 1.46
C HIS A 119 19.95 12.99 1.27
N LEU A 120 19.10 12.95 0.24
CA LEU A 120 18.12 14.01 0.00
C LEU A 120 17.07 14.05 1.11
N VAL A 121 16.56 12.90 1.54
CA VAL A 121 15.61 12.81 2.67
C VAL A 121 16.27 13.26 3.97
N ALA A 122 17.50 12.80 4.25
CA ALA A 122 18.24 13.21 5.44
C ALA A 122 18.41 14.74 5.50
N LYS A 123 18.79 15.34 4.37
CA LYS A 123 18.94 16.80 4.23
C LYS A 123 17.60 17.53 4.46
N ALA A 124 16.54 17.08 3.82
CA ALA A 124 15.21 17.69 3.93
C ALA A 124 14.66 17.63 5.36
N LYS A 125 14.90 16.51 6.07
CA LYS A 125 14.47 16.30 7.46
C LYS A 125 15.45 16.86 8.51
N GLY A 126 16.58 17.44 8.12
CA GLY A 126 17.61 17.91 9.05
C GLY A 126 18.26 16.79 9.88
N LYS A 127 18.33 15.57 9.34
CA LYS A 127 18.86 14.36 9.96
C LYS A 127 20.18 13.92 9.30
N LYS A 128 20.92 13.04 9.99
CA LYS A 128 21.96 12.23 9.36
C LYS A 128 21.33 11.00 8.71
N VAL A 129 21.96 10.44 7.67
CA VAL A 129 21.49 9.19 7.05
C VAL A 129 21.34 8.06 8.07
N SER A 130 22.25 7.99 9.06
CA SER A 130 22.21 7.00 10.15
C SER A 130 21.03 7.15 11.12
N GLU A 131 20.33 8.26 11.06
CA GLU A 131 19.12 8.52 11.86
C GLU A 131 17.83 8.21 11.10
N LEU A 132 17.92 7.99 9.76
CA LEU A 132 16.78 7.59 8.96
C LEU A 132 16.40 6.13 9.21
N THR A 133 15.11 5.87 9.16
CA THR A 133 14.54 4.52 9.18
C THR A 133 13.74 4.28 7.91
N VAL A 134 14.12 3.26 7.15
CA VAL A 134 13.46 2.86 5.90
C VAL A 134 12.63 1.62 6.14
N CYS A 135 11.33 1.68 5.81
CA CYS A 135 10.41 0.55 5.89
C CYS A 135 10.45 -0.25 4.58
N VAL A 136 10.71 -1.54 4.65
CA VAL A 136 10.82 -2.43 3.47
C VAL A 136 10.18 -3.78 3.77
N LEU A 137 9.43 -4.32 2.78
CA LEU A 137 8.90 -5.69 2.86
C LEU A 137 10.02 -6.73 2.82
N ASP A 138 9.91 -7.74 3.68
CA ASP A 138 10.74 -8.93 3.66
C ASP A 138 10.34 -9.83 2.47
N ARG A 139 11.01 -9.62 1.35
CA ARG A 139 10.83 -10.42 0.14
C ARG A 139 12.19 -10.71 -0.50
N PRO A 140 12.42 -11.90 -1.08
CA PRO A 140 13.69 -12.22 -1.74
C PRO A 140 14.12 -11.18 -2.78
N ARG A 141 13.16 -10.61 -3.53
CA ARG A 141 13.42 -9.56 -4.51
C ARG A 141 13.95 -8.25 -3.90
N HIS A 142 13.76 -8.02 -2.61
CA HIS A 142 14.21 -6.82 -1.90
C HIS A 142 15.57 -6.98 -1.20
N ALA A 143 16.19 -8.16 -1.25
CA ALA A 143 17.45 -8.41 -0.56
C ALA A 143 18.55 -7.41 -0.94
N LYS A 144 18.68 -7.10 -2.25
CA LYS A 144 19.62 -6.10 -2.75
C LYS A 144 19.28 -4.69 -2.25
N LEU A 145 18.02 -4.28 -2.31
CA LEU A 145 17.55 -2.99 -1.82
C LEU A 145 17.85 -2.81 -0.32
N ILE A 146 17.56 -3.83 0.49
CA ILE A 146 17.83 -3.83 1.93
C ILE A 146 19.32 -3.67 2.20
N GLN A 147 20.17 -4.35 1.41
CA GLN A 147 21.62 -4.22 1.55
C GLN A 147 22.12 -2.82 1.16
N GLU A 148 21.64 -2.26 0.06
CA GLU A 148 21.98 -0.89 -0.37
C GLU A 148 21.60 0.18 0.67
N ILE A 149 20.45 0.04 1.32
CA ILE A 149 20.01 0.92 2.41
C ILE A 149 20.97 0.85 3.60
N ARG A 150 21.36 -0.37 4.00
CA ARG A 150 22.29 -0.61 5.11
C ARG A 150 23.70 -0.10 4.79
N ASP A 151 24.18 -0.33 3.58
CA ASP A 151 25.48 0.15 3.12
C ASP A 151 25.56 1.68 3.06
N ALA A 152 24.44 2.35 2.82
CA ALA A 152 24.32 3.80 2.92
C ALA A 152 24.31 4.30 4.37
N GLY A 153 24.18 3.41 5.36
CA GLY A 153 24.20 3.71 6.79
C GLY A 153 22.84 3.97 7.42
N ALA A 154 21.72 3.82 6.69
CA ALA A 154 20.39 3.99 7.22
C ALA A 154 19.90 2.73 7.97
N ARG A 155 18.95 2.92 8.87
CA ARG A 155 18.27 1.83 9.57
C ARG A 155 17.17 1.23 8.70
N THR A 156 16.93 -0.07 8.83
CA THR A 156 15.82 -0.76 8.15
C THR A 156 14.77 -1.22 9.16
N ARG A 157 13.51 -0.93 8.88
CA ARG A 157 12.34 -1.55 9.51
C ARG A 157 11.76 -2.57 8.54
N ILE A 158 12.04 -3.83 8.79
CA ILE A 158 11.58 -4.93 7.94
C ILE A 158 10.18 -5.34 8.36
N ILE A 159 9.23 -5.36 7.42
CA ILE A 159 7.86 -5.80 7.63
C ILE A 159 7.58 -7.08 6.85
N LEU A 160 6.79 -7.97 7.41
CA LEU A 160 6.45 -9.26 6.80
C LEU A 160 5.36 -9.14 5.74
N ASP A 161 4.47 -8.17 5.91
CA ASP A 161 3.30 -7.90 5.07
C ASP A 161 2.73 -6.52 5.41
N GLY A 162 1.72 -6.02 4.67
CA GLY A 162 1.05 -4.76 5.00
C GLY A 162 1.84 -3.52 4.58
N ASP A 163 2.15 -3.37 3.28
CA ASP A 163 2.96 -2.25 2.79
C ASP A 163 2.22 -0.90 2.82
N VAL A 164 0.89 -0.90 2.80
CA VAL A 164 0.11 0.34 2.94
C VAL A 164 0.32 0.97 4.32
N ALA A 165 0.35 0.16 5.40
CA ALA A 165 0.67 0.66 6.74
C ALA A 165 2.08 1.28 6.80
N GLY A 166 3.06 0.65 6.14
CA GLY A 166 4.42 1.19 6.00
C GLY A 166 4.47 2.53 5.26
N ALA A 167 3.75 2.63 4.14
CA ALA A 167 3.63 3.86 3.36
C ALA A 167 2.97 5.00 4.15
N ILE A 168 1.88 4.72 4.86
CA ILE A 168 1.23 5.69 5.74
C ILE A 168 2.19 6.17 6.84
N ALA A 169 2.96 5.25 7.43
CA ALA A 169 3.92 5.60 8.46
C ALA A 169 5.01 6.55 7.92
N ALA A 170 5.50 6.35 6.69
CA ALA A 170 6.50 7.22 6.06
C ALA A 170 5.98 8.64 5.77
N CYS A 171 4.65 8.78 5.51
CA CYS A 171 4.01 10.07 5.24
C CYS A 171 3.67 10.88 6.51
N ARG A 172 3.69 10.26 7.68
CA ARG A 172 3.26 10.89 8.95
C ARG A 172 4.44 11.18 9.86
N GLU A 173 4.30 12.26 10.62
CA GLU A 173 5.26 12.60 11.67
C GLU A 173 5.18 11.62 12.85
N ASN A 174 6.29 11.49 13.57
CA ASN A 174 6.39 10.75 14.85
C ASN A 174 6.09 9.24 14.76
N THR A 175 6.17 8.64 13.59
CA THR A 175 5.99 7.19 13.39
C THR A 175 7.28 6.40 13.56
N GLY A 176 8.42 7.09 13.51
CA GLY A 176 9.74 6.47 13.49
C GLY A 176 10.12 5.87 12.13
N VAL A 177 9.36 6.15 11.06
CA VAL A 177 9.66 5.77 9.67
C VAL A 177 9.85 7.05 8.85
N ASP A 178 10.88 7.09 8.02
CA ASP A 178 11.23 8.24 7.20
C ASP A 178 10.98 8.03 5.69
N LEU A 179 11.10 6.75 5.25
CA LEU A 179 10.80 6.30 3.88
C LEU A 179 10.08 4.97 3.91
#